data_a7db7854dcb87248f034215ccd116694
#
_entry.id   a7db7854dcb87248f034215ccd116694
#
_cell.length_a   1.000
_cell.length_b   1.000
_cell.length_c   1.000
_cell.angle_alpha   90.00
_cell.angle_beta   90.00
_cell.angle_gamma   90.00
#
_symmetry.space_group_name_H-M   'P 1'
#
loop_
_entity.id
_entity.type
_entity.pdbx_description
1 polymer ?
#
loop_
_entity_poly.entity_id
_entity_poly.type
_entity_poly.pdbx_seq_one_letter_code
_entity_poly.pdbx_strand_id
1 'polypeptide(L)'
;DFNENKDALLNNISTRKEAEKVLRNEGVLILFPSGRIATKKNLKKNTKADDGEWKQWVSKLILKTKSPVLPIFFDGQNSHWYHLANKLGLTFRYSLCMYELKRKIGDNIYMYFGSLISYDHLAKIGDIKEITSYLRFVTYSLDPQTNNK
;
A
#
# COMPACT_ATOMS: atom_id res chain seq x y z
N ASP A 1 26.63 1.98 -7.58
CA ASP A 1 27.48 0.93 -6.99
C ASP A 1 26.85 -0.42 -7.29
N PHE A 2 27.54 -1.30 -8.01
CA PHE A 2 27.00 -2.58 -8.51
C PHE A 2 26.65 -3.55 -7.37
N ASN A 3 27.29 -3.42 -6.22
CA ASN A 3 27.09 -4.28 -5.06
C ASN A 3 25.81 -3.90 -4.28
N GLU A 4 25.52 -2.62 -4.09
CA GLU A 4 24.26 -2.19 -3.40
C GLU A 4 23.01 -2.64 -4.13
N ASN A 5 23.00 -2.65 -5.46
CA ASN A 5 21.88 -3.14 -6.25
C ASN A 5 21.69 -4.66 -6.15
N LYS A 6 22.79 -5.42 -6.00
CA LYS A 6 22.76 -6.88 -5.88
C LYS A 6 22.25 -7.31 -4.51
N ASP A 7 22.70 -6.66 -3.45
CA ASP A 7 22.26 -6.93 -2.08
C ASP A 7 20.78 -6.52 -1.88
N ALA A 8 20.37 -5.38 -2.44
CA ALA A 8 18.96 -4.97 -2.43
C ALA A 8 18.07 -5.97 -3.18
N LEU A 9 18.54 -6.52 -4.30
CA LEU A 9 17.80 -7.54 -5.06
C LEU A 9 17.68 -8.85 -4.26
N LEU A 10 18.77 -9.32 -3.67
CA LEU A 10 18.79 -10.54 -2.85
C LEU A 10 17.88 -10.40 -1.62
N ASN A 11 17.93 -9.26 -0.93
CA ASN A 11 17.04 -8.94 0.18
C ASN A 11 15.58 -8.94 -0.23
N ASN A 12 15.25 -8.37 -1.39
CA ASN A 12 13.89 -8.39 -1.92
C ASN A 12 13.40 -9.81 -2.23
N ILE A 13 14.27 -10.68 -2.76
CA ILE A 13 13.93 -12.09 -3.04
C ILE A 13 13.72 -12.84 -1.74
N SER A 14 14.60 -12.66 -0.75
CA SER A 14 14.50 -13.27 0.56
C SER A 14 13.18 -12.89 1.25
N THR A 15 12.88 -11.60 1.32
CA THR A 15 11.64 -11.09 1.92
C THR A 15 10.38 -11.67 1.27
N ARG A 16 10.39 -11.82 -0.07
CA ARG A 16 9.25 -12.44 -0.78
C ARG A 16 9.07 -13.93 -0.44
N LYS A 17 10.18 -14.67 -0.31
CA LYS A 17 10.14 -16.08 0.13
C LYS A 17 9.61 -16.21 1.56
N GLU A 18 10.00 -15.31 2.43
CA GLU A 18 9.53 -15.26 3.81
C GLU A 18 8.02 -14.96 3.89
N ALA A 19 7.56 -13.97 3.12
CA ALA A 19 6.13 -13.66 2.97
C ALA A 19 5.32 -14.88 2.50
N GLU A 20 5.83 -15.61 1.51
CA GLU A 20 5.21 -16.84 1.02
C GLU A 20 5.15 -17.92 2.12
N LYS A 21 6.25 -18.10 2.87
CA LYS A 21 6.32 -19.07 3.97
C LYS A 21 5.31 -18.75 5.07
N VAL A 22 5.18 -17.47 5.44
CA VAL A 22 4.17 -17.02 6.44
C VAL A 22 2.77 -17.42 6.01
N LEU A 23 2.39 -17.11 4.77
CA LEU A 23 1.04 -17.41 4.27
C LEU A 23 0.79 -18.92 4.09
N ARG A 24 1.79 -19.71 3.70
CA ARG A 24 1.66 -21.16 3.60
C ARG A 24 1.52 -21.85 4.96
N ASN A 25 2.00 -21.21 6.01
CA ASN A 25 1.87 -21.67 7.40
C ASN A 25 0.65 -21.04 8.10
N GLU A 26 -0.37 -20.64 7.32
CA GLU A 26 -1.62 -20.05 7.84
C GLU A 26 -1.43 -18.76 8.64
N GLY A 27 -0.28 -18.11 8.48
CA GLY A 27 0.01 -16.81 9.08
C GLY A 27 -0.69 -15.66 8.38
N VAL A 28 -0.69 -14.51 9.03
CA VAL A 28 -1.26 -13.26 8.50
C VAL A 28 -0.13 -12.35 8.03
N LEU A 29 -0.32 -11.72 6.87
CA LEU A 29 0.62 -10.76 6.30
C LEU A 29 -0.09 -9.44 6.03
N ILE A 30 0.44 -8.35 6.59
CA ILE A 30 -0.02 -6.99 6.28
C ILE A 30 0.89 -6.39 5.23
N LEU A 31 0.31 -5.92 4.14
CA LEU A 31 1.03 -5.35 3.00
C LEU A 31 0.53 -3.97 2.61
N PHE A 32 1.48 -3.12 2.21
CA PHE A 32 1.22 -1.84 1.55
C PHE A 32 1.68 -1.97 0.09
N PRO A 33 0.78 -2.33 -0.84
CA PRO A 33 1.15 -2.83 -2.18
C PRO A 33 1.91 -1.85 -3.06
N SER A 34 1.74 -0.54 -2.85
CA SER A 34 2.49 0.47 -3.60
C SER A 34 3.96 0.54 -3.18
N GLY A 35 4.27 0.20 -1.92
CA GLY A 35 5.57 0.42 -1.29
C GLY A 35 5.95 1.90 -1.19
N ARG A 36 4.97 2.79 -1.26
CA ARG A 36 5.16 4.25 -1.22
C ARG A 36 4.20 4.89 -0.23
N ILE A 37 4.61 6.03 0.31
CA ILE A 37 3.72 6.87 1.09
C ILE A 37 2.85 7.68 0.12
N ALA A 38 1.54 7.71 0.37
CA ALA A 38 0.59 8.45 -0.44
C ALA A 38 0.92 9.95 -0.47
N THR A 39 0.93 10.51 -1.66
CA THR A 39 1.26 11.92 -1.90
C THR A 39 0.26 12.58 -2.84
N LYS A 40 0.06 13.89 -2.68
CA LYS A 40 -0.78 14.66 -3.61
C LYS A 40 -0.02 14.97 -4.89
N LYS A 41 -0.59 14.63 -6.04
CA LYS A 41 -0.05 15.03 -7.36
C LYS A 41 -0.07 16.55 -7.53
N ASN A 42 -1.14 17.20 -7.06
CA ASN A 42 -1.30 18.65 -7.04
C ASN A 42 -1.52 19.15 -5.62
N LEU A 43 -0.92 20.28 -5.26
CA LEU A 43 -1.08 20.91 -3.95
C LEU A 43 -2.45 21.62 -3.77
N LYS A 44 -3.36 21.51 -4.73
CA LYS A 44 -4.71 22.07 -4.61
C LYS A 44 -5.42 21.44 -3.40
N LYS A 45 -6.16 22.27 -2.66
CA LYS A 45 -6.79 21.92 -1.37
C LYS A 45 -7.67 20.67 -1.42
N ASN A 46 -8.30 20.40 -2.55
CA ASN A 46 -9.24 19.28 -2.73
C ASN A 46 -8.64 18.04 -3.43
N THR A 47 -7.31 17.98 -3.61
CA THR A 47 -6.68 16.79 -4.21
C THR A 47 -6.39 15.77 -3.13
N LYS A 48 -6.92 14.56 -3.28
CA LYS A 48 -6.60 13.42 -2.40
C LYS A 48 -5.17 12.96 -2.64
N ALA A 49 -4.54 12.44 -1.57
CA ALA A 49 -3.27 11.75 -1.68
C ALA A 49 -3.48 10.38 -2.33
N ASP A 50 -2.54 9.99 -3.17
CA ASP A 50 -2.53 8.73 -3.92
C ASP A 50 -1.17 8.05 -3.68
N ASP A 51 -1.18 6.76 -3.38
CA ASP A 51 0.02 5.95 -3.18
C ASP A 51 0.65 5.46 -4.50
N GLY A 52 -0.01 5.74 -5.62
CA GLY A 52 0.45 5.38 -6.96
C GLY A 52 0.08 3.95 -7.37
N GLU A 53 0.87 3.40 -8.26
CA GLU A 53 0.63 2.06 -8.80
C GLU A 53 1.01 0.97 -7.79
N TRP A 54 0.13 -0.03 -7.66
CA TRP A 54 0.38 -1.19 -6.83
C TRP A 54 1.28 -2.20 -7.53
N LYS A 55 2.12 -2.85 -6.76
CA LYS A 55 3.06 -3.84 -7.27
C LYS A 55 2.40 -5.18 -7.54
N GLN A 56 2.50 -5.66 -8.76
CA GLN A 56 1.92 -6.92 -9.21
C GLN A 56 2.42 -8.17 -8.44
N TRP A 57 3.56 -8.08 -7.76
CA TRP A 57 4.08 -9.21 -6.98
C TRP A 57 3.13 -9.63 -5.86
N VAL A 58 2.31 -8.70 -5.34
CA VAL A 58 1.29 -9.00 -4.33
C VAL A 58 0.23 -9.95 -4.90
N SER A 59 -0.28 -9.67 -6.09
CA SER A 59 -1.24 -10.54 -6.78
C SER A 59 -0.61 -11.91 -7.13
N LYS A 60 0.67 -11.93 -7.53
CA LYS A 60 1.41 -13.18 -7.74
C LYS A 60 1.53 -14.00 -6.45
N LEU A 61 1.80 -13.34 -5.32
CA LEU A 61 1.88 -13.99 -4.01
C LEU A 61 0.54 -14.61 -3.63
N ILE A 62 -0.55 -13.85 -3.74
CA ILE A 62 -1.92 -14.29 -3.45
C ILE A 62 -2.27 -15.53 -4.26
N LEU A 63 -2.05 -15.51 -5.58
CA LEU A 63 -2.34 -16.64 -6.45
C LEU A 63 -1.48 -17.87 -6.10
N LYS A 64 -0.22 -17.66 -5.76
CA LYS A 64 0.72 -18.75 -5.41
C LYS A 64 0.40 -19.42 -4.07
N THR A 65 -0.07 -18.63 -3.11
CA THR A 65 -0.37 -19.12 -1.75
C THR A 65 -1.85 -19.48 -1.54
N LYS A 66 -2.70 -19.16 -2.51
CA LYS A 66 -4.17 -19.32 -2.45
C LYS A 66 -4.79 -18.61 -1.24
N SER A 67 -4.21 -17.48 -0.86
CA SER A 67 -4.62 -16.74 0.34
C SER A 67 -5.82 -15.83 0.05
N PRO A 68 -6.79 -15.73 0.96
CA PRO A 68 -7.82 -14.70 0.90
C PRO A 68 -7.23 -13.32 1.20
N VAL A 69 -7.94 -12.25 0.81
CA VAL A 69 -7.51 -10.87 0.99
C VAL A 69 -8.57 -10.09 1.75
N LEU A 70 -8.16 -9.38 2.80
CA LEU A 70 -9.00 -8.40 3.48
C LEU A 70 -8.52 -6.98 3.09
N PRO A 71 -9.30 -6.24 2.28
CA PRO A 71 -8.97 -4.86 1.97
C PRO A 71 -9.14 -3.97 3.19
N ILE A 72 -8.16 -3.11 3.45
CA ILE A 72 -8.21 -2.14 4.55
C ILE A 72 -7.82 -0.77 4.01
N PHE A 73 -8.69 0.21 4.19
CA PHE A 73 -8.40 1.60 3.86
C PHE A 73 -8.11 2.38 5.13
N PHE A 74 -7.00 3.10 5.15
CA PHE A 74 -6.63 4.02 6.23
C PHE A 74 -7.06 5.43 5.83
N ASP A 75 -7.99 6.01 6.59
CA ASP A 75 -8.37 7.39 6.41
C ASP A 75 -7.34 8.31 7.07
N GLY A 76 -6.98 9.32 6.35
CA GLY A 76 -6.03 10.32 6.79
C GLY A 76 -5.00 10.67 5.72
N GLN A 77 -4.53 11.89 5.81
CA GLN A 77 -3.52 12.43 4.90
C GLN A 77 -2.39 13.05 5.71
N ASN A 78 -1.20 13.02 5.15
CA ASN A 78 -0.10 13.80 5.67
C ASN A 78 -0.34 15.30 5.47
N SER A 79 0.35 16.14 6.23
CA SER A 79 0.20 17.58 6.17
C SER A 79 0.56 18.16 4.79
N HIS A 80 0.12 19.37 4.56
CA HIS A 80 0.47 20.11 3.34
C HIS A 80 2.01 20.29 3.21
N TRP A 81 2.68 20.46 4.34
CA TRP A 81 4.15 20.58 4.40
C TRP A 81 4.86 19.31 3.95
N TYR A 82 4.34 18.14 4.30
CA TYR A 82 4.88 16.87 3.83
C TYR A 82 4.78 16.73 2.31
N HIS A 83 3.64 17.13 1.74
CA HIS A 83 3.45 17.11 0.29
C HIS A 83 4.35 18.10 -0.44
N LEU A 84 4.64 19.26 0.17
CA LEU A 84 5.58 20.23 -0.37
C LEU A 84 7.02 19.72 -0.34
N ALA A 85 7.44 19.13 0.79
CA ALA A 85 8.78 18.58 0.94
C ALA A 85 9.07 17.40 0.00
N ASN A 86 8.05 16.67 -0.41
CA ASN A 86 8.20 15.61 -1.41
C ASN A 86 8.73 16.14 -2.76
N LYS A 87 8.58 17.44 -3.03
CA LYS A 87 9.16 18.13 -4.20
C LYS A 87 10.59 18.62 -3.98
N LEU A 88 11.04 18.73 -2.72
CA LEU A 88 12.35 19.27 -2.36
C LEU A 88 13.45 18.22 -2.21
N GLY A 89 13.10 16.92 -2.22
CA GLY A 89 14.05 15.82 -2.21
C GLY A 89 13.83 14.81 -1.08
N LEU A 90 14.56 13.68 -1.18
CA LEU A 90 14.39 12.53 -0.29
C LEU A 90 14.72 12.84 1.17
N THR A 91 15.80 13.57 1.42
CA THR A 91 16.26 13.89 2.79
C THR A 91 15.22 14.73 3.55
N PHE A 92 14.65 15.74 2.92
CA PHE A 92 13.58 16.54 3.50
C PHE A 92 12.31 15.72 3.77
N ARG A 93 12.00 14.78 2.88
CA ARG A 93 10.86 13.88 3.04
C ARG A 93 11.00 12.98 4.28
N TYR A 94 12.18 12.42 4.53
CA TYR A 94 12.41 11.57 5.70
C TYR A 94 12.35 12.37 7.01
N SER A 95 12.95 13.55 7.06
CA SER A 95 12.89 14.41 8.25
C SER A 95 11.46 14.82 8.60
N LEU A 96 10.65 15.15 7.59
CA LEU A 96 9.24 15.47 7.78
C LEU A 96 8.36 14.26 8.08
N CYS A 97 8.75 13.06 7.68
CA CYS A 97 8.03 11.84 8.07
C CYS A 97 8.02 11.66 9.60
N MET A 98 9.15 11.90 10.25
CA MET A 98 9.24 11.85 11.72
C MET A 98 8.42 12.98 12.40
N TYR A 99 8.40 14.16 11.80
CA TYR A 99 7.55 15.26 12.27
C TYR A 99 6.06 14.92 12.14
N GLU A 100 5.62 14.37 11.01
CA GLU A 100 4.23 13.93 10.80
C GLU A 100 3.83 12.84 11.79
N LEU A 101 4.72 11.88 12.05
CA LEU A 101 4.48 10.84 13.05
C LEU A 101 4.28 11.44 14.45
N LYS A 102 5.18 12.33 14.85
CA LYS A 102 5.06 13.02 16.14
C LYS A 102 3.76 13.83 16.26
N ARG A 103 3.35 14.51 15.20
CA ARG A 103 2.13 15.32 15.18
C ARG A 103 0.86 14.48 15.30
N LYS A 104 0.89 13.22 14.82
CA LYS A 104 -0.24 12.29 14.88
C LYS A 104 -0.33 11.49 16.19
N ILE A 105 0.63 11.65 17.09
CA ILE A 105 0.55 11.00 18.41
C ILE A 105 -0.63 11.62 19.17
N GLY A 106 -1.56 10.77 19.58
CA GLY A 106 -2.79 11.17 20.28
C GLY A 106 -3.99 11.44 19.36
N ASP A 107 -3.80 11.46 18.04
CA ASP A 107 -4.90 11.54 17.08
C ASP A 107 -5.53 10.17 16.83
N ASN A 108 -6.82 10.15 16.49
CA ASN A 108 -7.49 8.94 16.06
C ASN A 108 -7.09 8.59 14.62
N ILE A 109 -6.82 7.31 14.39
CA ILE A 109 -6.61 6.75 13.05
C ILE A 109 -7.83 5.90 12.71
N TYR A 110 -8.57 6.29 11.68
CA TYR A 110 -9.74 5.55 11.22
C TYR A 110 -9.34 4.54 10.16
N MET A 111 -9.82 3.32 10.33
CA MET A 111 -9.61 2.22 9.39
C MET A 111 -10.97 1.69 8.92
N TYR A 112 -11.11 1.49 7.62
CA TYR A 112 -12.31 0.94 7.01
C TYR A 112 -11.98 -0.43 6.43
N PHE A 113 -12.68 -1.44 6.89
CA PHE A 113 -12.51 -2.82 6.50
C PHE A 113 -13.53 -3.19 5.43
N GLY A 114 -13.07 -3.76 4.33
CA GLY A 114 -13.95 -4.33 3.30
C GLY A 114 -14.35 -5.77 3.63
N SER A 115 -15.08 -6.37 2.70
CA SER A 115 -15.40 -7.80 2.77
C SER A 115 -14.19 -8.64 2.43
N LEU A 116 -14.08 -9.81 3.06
CA LEU A 116 -13.05 -10.79 2.73
C LEU A 116 -13.22 -11.29 1.29
N ILE A 117 -12.18 -11.15 0.49
CA ILE A 117 -12.14 -11.59 -0.90
C ILE A 117 -11.49 -12.97 -0.95
N SER A 118 -12.24 -13.98 -1.40
CA SER A 118 -11.72 -15.34 -1.50
C SER A 118 -10.69 -15.47 -2.64
N TYR A 119 -9.78 -16.42 -2.50
CA TYR A 119 -8.86 -16.80 -3.58
C TYR A 119 -9.60 -17.17 -4.87
N ASP A 120 -10.71 -17.95 -4.76
CA ASP A 120 -11.46 -18.41 -5.93
C ASP A 120 -12.05 -17.25 -6.74
N HIS A 121 -12.47 -16.18 -6.06
CA HIS A 121 -12.92 -14.96 -6.73
C HIS A 121 -11.78 -14.31 -7.53
N LEU A 122 -10.61 -14.16 -6.91
CA LEU A 122 -9.44 -13.56 -7.56
C LEU A 122 -8.89 -14.44 -8.69
N ALA A 123 -8.90 -15.75 -8.52
CA ALA A 123 -8.46 -16.70 -9.54
C ALA A 123 -9.34 -16.65 -10.81
N LYS A 124 -10.64 -16.37 -10.68
CA LYS A 124 -11.55 -16.19 -11.81
C LYS A 124 -11.23 -14.95 -12.68
N ILE A 125 -10.64 -13.92 -12.10
CA ILE A 125 -10.16 -12.74 -12.84
C ILE A 125 -9.01 -13.14 -13.77
N GLY A 126 -8.11 -14.02 -13.28
CA GLY A 126 -7.04 -14.67 -14.05
C GLY A 126 -5.82 -13.79 -14.33
N ASP A 127 -5.99 -12.59 -14.84
CA ASP A 127 -4.86 -11.70 -15.15
C ASP A 127 -4.32 -10.98 -13.91
N ILE A 128 -3.00 -11.03 -13.73
CA ILE A 128 -2.30 -10.47 -12.55
C ILE A 128 -2.47 -8.94 -12.44
N LYS A 129 -2.47 -8.25 -13.57
CA LYS A 129 -2.63 -6.80 -13.61
C LYS A 129 -4.06 -6.40 -13.27
N GLU A 130 -5.03 -7.15 -13.78
CA GLU A 130 -6.45 -6.94 -13.47
C GLU A 130 -6.74 -7.24 -12.01
N ILE A 131 -6.21 -8.32 -11.44
CA ILE A 131 -6.31 -8.60 -9.99
C ILE A 131 -5.74 -7.44 -9.17
N THR A 132 -4.55 -6.94 -9.55
CA THR A 132 -3.92 -5.82 -8.84
C THR A 132 -4.78 -4.55 -8.91
N SER A 133 -5.34 -4.27 -10.08
CA SER A 133 -6.23 -3.11 -10.30
C SER A 133 -7.54 -3.25 -9.52
N TYR A 134 -8.12 -4.44 -9.50
CA TYR A 134 -9.33 -4.76 -8.75
C TYR A 134 -9.12 -4.58 -7.25
N LEU A 135 -8.05 -5.16 -6.69
CA LEU A 135 -7.73 -5.02 -5.27
C LEU A 135 -7.52 -3.56 -4.87
N ARG A 136 -6.85 -2.78 -5.71
CA ARG A 136 -6.69 -1.35 -5.49
C ARG A 136 -8.03 -0.62 -5.53
N PHE A 137 -8.85 -0.90 -6.53
CA PHE A 137 -10.19 -0.30 -6.67
C PHE A 137 -11.06 -0.58 -5.44
N VAL A 138 -11.17 -1.85 -5.02
CA VAL A 138 -11.98 -2.24 -3.86
C VAL A 138 -11.47 -1.55 -2.59
N THR A 139 -10.16 -1.48 -2.38
CA THR A 139 -9.59 -0.82 -1.20
C THR A 139 -9.90 0.67 -1.18
N TYR A 140 -9.74 1.38 -2.31
CA TYR A 140 -10.05 2.81 -2.38
C TYR A 140 -11.56 3.11 -2.36
N SER A 141 -12.40 2.15 -2.74
CA SER A 141 -13.87 2.28 -2.61
C SER A 141 -14.34 2.29 -1.16
N LEU A 142 -13.50 1.87 -0.21
CA LEU A 142 -13.80 1.98 1.23
C LEU A 142 -13.63 3.40 1.78
N ASP A 143 -13.07 4.34 1.00
CA ASP A 143 -12.93 5.73 1.40
C ASP A 143 -14.33 6.39 1.57
N PRO A 144 -14.71 6.79 2.81
CA PRO A 144 -16.04 7.33 3.10
C PRO A 144 -16.37 8.59 2.30
N GLN A 145 -15.34 9.33 1.87
CA GLN A 145 -15.53 10.53 1.05
C GLN A 145 -15.82 10.20 -0.42
N THR A 146 -15.66 8.94 -0.85
CA THR A 146 -16.01 8.53 -2.22
C THR A 146 -17.49 8.20 -2.33
N ASN A 147 -18.12 7.75 -1.23
CA ASN A 147 -19.54 7.35 -1.19
C ASN A 147 -20.52 8.50 -0.95
N ASN A 148 -20.03 9.71 -0.70
CA ASN A 148 -20.85 10.91 -0.43
C ASN A 148 -20.97 11.87 -1.65
N LYS A 149 -20.84 11.34 -2.87
CA LYS A 149 -21.08 12.10 -4.10
C LYS A 149 -22.24 11.56 -4.89
#